data_dcbbef7386e73af8ffaa1ce80d1e4bf5
#
_entry.id   dcbbef7386e73af8ffaa1ce80d1e4bf5
#
_cell.length_a   1.000
_cell.length_b   1.000
_cell.length_c   1.000
_cell.angle_alpha   90.00
_cell.angle_beta   90.00
_cell.angle_gamma   90.00
#
_symmetry.space_group_name_H-M   'P 1'
#
loop_
_entity.id
_entity.type
_entity.pdbx_description
1 polymer ?
#
loop_
_entity_poly.entity_id
_entity_poly.type
_entity_poly.pdbx_seq_one_letter_code
_entity_poly.pdbx_strand_id
1 'polypeptide(L)'
;MSKDVLIEVCIDSVESAIASEQGGADRVELCDNLMEGGTTPSAGAIAEARARIGIALSVMIRPRGGDFCYSEVDLAIMRRDIEVAKQLGADCLVFGMLTPDGDIDVPLTRELIALARPLPVTFHRAFDVARDPYQALEDLIAVGADRVLTTGQEASVIEGLDLVAELVRRAAGRIIVMPGGASERQIGRVRAATGAMEFHVLSTRTVESAMRFRNERVFMGGTLRPPEYERQVIDPAAIRRIRAGAG
;
A
#
# COMPACT_ATOMS: atom_id res chain seq x y z
N MET A 1 24.46 -6.11 14.16
CA MET A 1 23.04 -6.31 14.47
C MET A 1 22.32 -6.42 13.14
N SER A 2 21.62 -7.52 12.90
CA SER A 2 20.73 -7.64 11.74
C SER A 2 19.71 -6.49 11.84
N LYS A 3 19.58 -5.64 10.79
CA LYS A 3 18.48 -4.69 10.73
C LYS A 3 17.19 -5.50 10.71
N ASP A 4 16.27 -5.20 11.61
CA ASP A 4 14.98 -5.89 11.65
C ASP A 4 14.21 -5.58 10.35
N VAL A 5 13.58 -6.61 9.81
CA VAL A 5 12.71 -6.49 8.64
C VAL A 5 11.42 -5.78 9.06
N LEU A 6 10.98 -4.79 8.25
CA LEU A 6 9.71 -4.10 8.47
C LEU A 6 8.60 -4.74 7.65
N ILE A 7 7.48 -5.05 8.30
CA ILE A 7 6.27 -5.57 7.66
C ILE A 7 5.18 -4.51 7.69
N GLU A 8 4.78 -4.05 6.51
CA GLU A 8 3.60 -3.25 6.29
C GLU A 8 2.44 -4.13 5.81
N VAL A 9 1.27 -3.97 6.40
CA VAL A 9 0.07 -4.73 6.05
C VAL A 9 -0.95 -3.81 5.37
N CYS A 10 -1.39 -4.20 4.17
CA CYS A 10 -2.48 -3.54 3.46
C CYS A 10 -3.82 -3.88 4.11
N ILE A 11 -4.64 -2.88 4.40
CA ILE A 11 -5.91 -3.02 5.11
C ILE A 11 -6.99 -2.07 4.56
N ASP A 12 -8.25 -2.44 4.76
CA ASP A 12 -9.43 -1.61 4.43
C ASP A 12 -10.38 -1.42 5.61
N SER A 13 -9.96 -1.77 6.81
CA SER A 13 -10.79 -1.61 8.00
C SER A 13 -9.97 -1.39 9.27
N VAL A 14 -10.58 -0.73 10.25
CA VAL A 14 -9.97 -0.51 11.57
C VAL A 14 -9.78 -1.82 12.33
N GLU A 15 -10.69 -2.78 12.15
CA GLU A 15 -10.57 -4.14 12.72
C GLU A 15 -9.31 -4.83 12.18
N SER A 16 -9.04 -4.68 10.88
CA SER A 16 -7.81 -5.19 10.24
C SER A 16 -6.56 -4.47 10.74
N ALA A 17 -6.63 -3.16 11.06
CA ALA A 17 -5.51 -2.44 11.66
C ALA A 17 -5.13 -3.03 13.02
N ILE A 18 -6.11 -3.25 13.90
CA ILE A 18 -5.92 -3.88 15.22
C ILE A 18 -5.36 -5.31 15.07
N ALA A 19 -5.93 -6.09 14.15
CA ALA A 19 -5.46 -7.45 13.90
C ALA A 19 -4.02 -7.50 13.36
N SER A 20 -3.62 -6.53 12.54
CA SER A 20 -2.26 -6.40 12.01
C SER A 20 -1.26 -6.12 13.14
N GLU A 21 -1.56 -5.20 14.04
CA GLU A 21 -0.73 -4.91 15.21
C GLU A 21 -0.60 -6.14 16.12
N GLN A 22 -1.71 -6.83 16.39
CA GLN A 22 -1.70 -8.09 17.17
C GLN A 22 -0.89 -9.20 16.48
N GLY A 23 -0.82 -9.16 15.14
CA GLY A 23 0.02 -10.02 14.32
C GLY A 23 1.50 -9.64 14.33
N GLY A 24 1.87 -8.52 14.91
CA GLY A 24 3.24 -8.03 14.97
C GLY A 24 3.67 -7.26 13.72
N ALA A 25 2.74 -6.65 12.98
CA ALA A 25 3.08 -5.69 11.94
C ALA A 25 3.78 -4.45 12.53
N ASP A 26 4.65 -3.81 11.75
CA ASP A 26 5.31 -2.56 12.13
C ASP A 26 4.54 -1.35 11.61
N ARG A 27 3.82 -1.54 10.51
CA ARG A 27 3.06 -0.49 9.82
C ARG A 27 1.83 -1.09 9.15
N VAL A 28 0.77 -0.32 9.05
CA VAL A 28 -0.38 -0.62 8.21
C VAL A 28 -0.51 0.43 7.12
N GLU A 29 -0.98 0.02 5.94
CA GLU A 29 -1.45 0.92 4.89
C GLU A 29 -2.96 0.86 4.85
N LEU A 30 -3.60 1.93 5.35
CA LEU A 30 -5.05 2.03 5.36
C LEU A 30 -5.57 2.56 4.02
N CYS A 31 -6.39 1.74 3.40
CA CYS A 31 -7.10 2.02 2.16
C CYS A 31 -8.62 1.94 2.36
N ASP A 32 -9.36 2.31 1.35
CA ASP A 32 -10.72 1.85 1.07
C ASP A 32 -10.69 1.07 -0.25
N ASN A 33 -11.77 0.36 -0.60
CA ASN A 33 -11.99 -0.24 -1.91
C ASN A 33 -10.80 -1.06 -2.47
N LEU A 34 -10.31 -2.02 -1.69
CA LEU A 34 -9.21 -2.91 -2.10
C LEU A 34 -9.50 -3.70 -3.38
N MET A 35 -10.78 -3.87 -3.76
CA MET A 35 -11.18 -4.53 -5.00
C MET A 35 -10.72 -3.76 -6.25
N GLU A 36 -10.48 -2.46 -6.14
CA GLU A 36 -9.89 -1.61 -7.19
C GLU A 36 -8.42 -1.25 -6.92
N GLY A 37 -7.79 -1.96 -6.00
CA GLY A 37 -6.39 -1.73 -5.64
C GLY A 37 -6.16 -0.64 -4.60
N GLY A 38 -7.21 -0.25 -3.88
CA GLY A 38 -7.17 0.75 -2.81
C GLY A 38 -7.43 2.17 -3.28
N THR A 39 -8.29 2.88 -2.55
CA THR A 39 -8.58 4.32 -2.70
C THR A 39 -8.41 5.01 -1.35
N THR A 40 -8.56 6.35 -1.30
CA THR A 40 -8.47 7.13 -0.05
C THR A 40 -9.52 6.66 0.96
N PRO A 41 -9.14 6.28 2.19
CA PRO A 41 -10.08 5.92 3.24
C PRO A 41 -10.82 7.15 3.77
N SER A 42 -11.98 6.94 4.36
CA SER A 42 -12.72 8.03 4.99
C SER A 42 -11.95 8.66 6.16
N ALA A 43 -12.16 9.95 6.42
CA ALA A 43 -11.59 10.65 7.58
C ALA A 43 -11.91 9.94 8.91
N GLY A 44 -13.13 9.37 9.03
CA GLY A 44 -13.53 8.58 10.19
C GLY A 44 -12.69 7.31 10.36
N ALA A 45 -12.40 6.60 9.27
CA ALA A 45 -11.56 5.41 9.31
C ALA A 45 -10.12 5.74 9.74
N ILE A 46 -9.55 6.84 9.24
CA ILE A 46 -8.21 7.30 9.61
C ILE A 46 -8.15 7.64 11.11
N ALA A 47 -9.09 8.44 11.59
CA ALA A 47 -9.16 8.86 13.01
C ALA A 47 -9.32 7.66 13.96
N GLU A 48 -10.23 6.73 13.64
CA GLU A 48 -10.47 5.54 14.45
C GLU A 48 -9.29 4.55 14.41
N ALA A 49 -8.64 4.38 13.24
CA ALA A 49 -7.43 3.56 13.16
C ALA A 49 -6.33 4.16 14.05
N ARG A 50 -6.05 5.46 13.91
CA ARG A 50 -5.03 6.12 14.73
C ARG A 50 -5.29 6.02 16.24
N ALA A 51 -6.56 6.13 16.65
CA ALA A 51 -6.92 6.04 18.06
C ALA A 51 -6.75 4.64 18.67
N ARG A 52 -6.66 3.58 17.83
CA ARG A 52 -6.69 2.18 18.29
C ARG A 52 -5.40 1.41 18.10
N ILE A 53 -4.45 1.91 17.29
CA ILE A 53 -3.16 1.25 17.06
C ILE A 53 -2.00 2.14 17.48
N GLY A 54 -0.92 1.52 17.96
CA GLY A 54 0.34 2.20 18.30
C GLY A 54 1.40 2.12 17.20
N ILE A 55 1.21 1.21 16.22
CA ILE A 55 2.13 1.06 15.09
C ILE A 55 1.94 2.17 14.03
N ALA A 56 2.87 2.28 13.10
CA ALA A 56 2.82 3.31 12.06
C ALA A 56 1.59 3.15 11.15
N LEU A 57 0.96 4.29 10.80
CA LEU A 57 -0.22 4.39 9.95
C LEU A 57 0.13 5.10 8.65
N SER A 58 0.26 4.35 7.56
CA SER A 58 0.28 4.87 6.19
C SER A 58 -1.15 5.05 5.69
N VAL A 59 -1.42 6.15 4.99
CA VAL A 59 -2.76 6.46 4.45
C VAL A 59 -2.69 6.57 2.93
N MET A 60 -3.52 5.80 2.24
CA MET A 60 -3.67 5.88 0.79
C MET A 60 -4.33 7.19 0.39
N ILE A 61 -3.72 7.90 -0.56
CA ILE A 61 -4.24 9.10 -1.21
C ILE A 61 -4.45 8.79 -2.70
N ARG A 62 -5.61 8.27 -3.03
CA ARG A 62 -6.01 7.90 -4.39
C ARG A 62 -7.51 8.15 -4.54
N PRO A 63 -7.92 9.20 -5.27
CA PRO A 63 -9.32 9.67 -5.26
C PRO A 63 -10.28 8.73 -5.98
N ARG A 64 -9.79 7.85 -6.84
CA ARG A 64 -10.59 6.91 -7.65
C ARG A 64 -9.79 5.69 -8.07
N GLY A 65 -10.45 4.63 -8.46
CA GLY A 65 -9.89 3.50 -9.19
C GLY A 65 -9.48 3.86 -10.62
N GLY A 66 -9.08 2.86 -11.40
CA GLY A 66 -8.60 3.00 -12.77
C GLY A 66 -7.14 3.46 -12.85
N ASP A 67 -6.82 4.26 -13.86
CA ASP A 67 -5.47 4.75 -14.15
C ASP A 67 -4.92 5.74 -13.12
N PHE A 68 -3.72 6.23 -13.36
CA PHE A 68 -3.00 7.16 -12.49
C PHE A 68 -2.73 8.52 -13.15
N CYS A 69 -3.49 8.86 -14.22
CA CYS A 69 -3.49 10.17 -14.85
C CYS A 69 -4.68 10.98 -14.31
N TYR A 70 -4.42 11.89 -13.41
CA TYR A 70 -5.46 12.59 -12.66
C TYR A 70 -5.86 13.92 -13.30
N SER A 71 -7.17 14.22 -13.23
CA SER A 71 -7.71 15.52 -13.60
C SER A 71 -7.41 16.57 -12.52
N GLU A 72 -7.58 17.86 -12.84
CA GLU A 72 -7.46 18.94 -11.86
C GLU A 72 -8.41 18.78 -10.67
N VAL A 73 -9.59 18.18 -10.89
CA VAL A 73 -10.54 17.87 -9.81
C VAL A 73 -10.01 16.76 -8.92
N ASP A 74 -9.46 15.68 -9.50
CA ASP A 74 -8.83 14.60 -8.74
C ASP A 74 -7.67 15.14 -7.88
N LEU A 75 -6.84 16.01 -8.47
CA LEU A 75 -5.71 16.64 -7.79
C LEU A 75 -6.15 17.56 -6.64
N ALA A 76 -7.25 18.30 -6.83
CA ALA A 76 -7.80 19.12 -5.75
C ALA A 76 -8.30 18.26 -4.58
N ILE A 77 -8.87 17.08 -4.87
CA ILE A 77 -9.24 16.09 -3.84
C ILE A 77 -7.99 15.57 -3.13
N MET A 78 -6.97 15.11 -3.88
CA MET A 78 -5.73 14.56 -3.29
C MET A 78 -5.02 15.56 -2.37
N ARG A 79 -4.96 16.84 -2.75
CA ARG A 79 -4.38 17.89 -1.88
C ARG A 79 -5.12 18.00 -0.54
N ARG A 80 -6.46 17.96 -0.56
CA ARG A 80 -7.27 18.00 0.65
C ARG A 80 -7.12 16.74 1.49
N ASP A 81 -7.10 15.57 0.85
CA ASP A 81 -6.92 14.29 1.52
C ASP A 81 -5.56 14.20 2.23
N ILE A 82 -4.48 14.73 1.62
CA ILE A 82 -3.16 14.86 2.25
C ILE A 82 -3.25 15.68 3.54
N GLU A 83 -3.88 16.86 3.49
CA GLU A 83 -4.02 17.74 4.66
C GLU A 83 -4.85 17.08 5.76
N VAL A 84 -5.96 16.44 5.40
CA VAL A 84 -6.84 15.74 6.35
C VAL A 84 -6.10 14.55 6.99
N ALA A 85 -5.42 13.73 6.22
CA ALA A 85 -4.68 12.58 6.74
C ALA A 85 -3.58 13.01 7.72
N LYS A 86 -2.84 14.11 7.41
CA LYS A 86 -1.86 14.70 8.32
C LYS A 86 -2.49 15.17 9.63
N GLN A 87 -3.61 15.88 9.56
CA GLN A 87 -4.32 16.38 10.75
C GLN A 87 -4.85 15.24 11.63
N LEU A 88 -5.23 14.13 11.03
CA LEU A 88 -5.75 12.95 11.71
C LEU A 88 -4.67 12.00 12.22
N GLY A 89 -3.40 12.34 12.05
CA GLY A 89 -2.28 11.62 12.65
C GLY A 89 -1.75 10.46 11.82
N ALA A 90 -1.82 10.55 10.50
CA ALA A 90 -1.05 9.66 9.61
C ALA A 90 0.45 9.82 9.86
N ASP A 91 1.20 8.71 9.80
CA ASP A 91 2.66 8.69 9.92
C ASP A 91 3.35 8.68 8.55
N CYS A 92 2.65 8.26 7.50
CA CYS A 92 3.14 8.17 6.14
C CYS A 92 1.97 8.38 5.16
N LEU A 93 2.24 8.89 3.96
CA LEU A 93 1.25 9.00 2.89
C LEU A 93 1.66 8.15 1.70
N VAL A 94 0.66 7.62 0.99
CA VAL A 94 0.87 6.73 -0.15
C VAL A 94 0.11 7.27 -1.35
N PHE A 95 0.81 7.58 -2.43
CA PHE A 95 0.21 8.03 -3.69
C PHE A 95 1.13 7.76 -4.88
N GLY A 96 0.65 8.01 -6.09
CA GLY A 96 1.46 7.88 -7.30
C GLY A 96 0.69 8.39 -8.51
N MET A 97 1.37 9.11 -9.38
CA MET A 97 0.83 9.74 -10.57
C MET A 97 1.73 9.48 -11.77
N LEU A 98 1.10 9.23 -12.91
CA LEU A 98 1.77 9.05 -14.18
C LEU A 98 1.29 10.06 -15.21
N THR A 99 2.14 10.37 -16.17
CA THR A 99 1.76 11.08 -17.39
C THR A 99 0.99 10.13 -18.32
N PRO A 100 0.27 10.66 -19.32
CA PRO A 100 -0.36 9.83 -20.36
C PRO A 100 0.61 8.91 -21.11
N ASP A 101 1.90 9.25 -21.13
CA ASP A 101 2.96 8.45 -21.76
C ASP A 101 3.51 7.35 -20.83
N GLY A 102 3.01 7.25 -19.61
CA GLY A 102 3.43 6.25 -18.62
C GLY A 102 4.72 6.61 -17.86
N ASP A 103 5.19 7.84 -17.95
CA ASP A 103 6.30 8.32 -17.13
C ASP A 103 5.82 8.81 -15.77
N ILE A 104 6.70 8.89 -14.77
CA ILE A 104 6.40 9.57 -13.51
C ILE A 104 6.06 11.04 -13.80
N ASP A 105 4.91 11.52 -13.31
CA ASP A 105 4.62 12.95 -13.35
C ASP A 105 5.49 13.68 -12.31
N VAL A 106 6.72 14.00 -12.69
CA VAL A 106 7.75 14.57 -11.82
C VAL A 106 7.31 15.91 -11.19
N PRO A 107 6.75 16.89 -11.95
CA PRO A 107 6.28 18.14 -11.36
C PRO A 107 5.22 17.92 -10.28
N LEU A 108 4.21 17.13 -10.58
CA LEU A 108 3.09 16.87 -9.69
C LEU A 108 3.51 16.03 -8.48
N THR A 109 4.32 14.99 -8.70
CA THR A 109 4.84 14.17 -7.61
C THR A 109 5.67 15.00 -6.62
N ARG A 110 6.50 15.91 -7.12
CA ARG A 110 7.28 16.82 -6.27
C ARG A 110 6.37 17.76 -5.48
N GLU A 111 5.34 18.31 -6.09
CA GLU A 111 4.36 19.18 -5.42
C GLU A 111 3.68 18.46 -4.25
N LEU A 112 3.13 17.25 -4.50
CA LEU A 112 2.42 16.52 -3.46
C LEU A 112 3.36 15.97 -2.37
N ILE A 113 4.60 15.61 -2.69
CA ILE A 113 5.62 15.28 -1.69
C ILE A 113 5.89 16.51 -0.80
N ALA A 114 6.04 17.70 -1.38
CA ALA A 114 6.25 18.92 -0.60
C ALA A 114 5.07 19.21 0.35
N LEU A 115 3.84 19.00 -0.11
CA LEU A 115 2.63 19.12 0.71
C LEU A 115 2.57 18.07 1.83
N ALA A 116 2.99 16.85 1.55
CA ALA A 116 3.03 15.75 2.50
C ALA A 116 4.02 15.99 3.66
N ARG A 117 5.12 16.68 3.40
CA ARG A 117 6.17 16.89 4.42
C ARG A 117 5.63 17.51 5.72
N PRO A 118 6.14 17.10 6.91
CA PRO A 118 7.34 16.26 7.11
C PRO A 118 7.10 14.75 7.00
N LEU A 119 5.88 14.30 6.68
CA LEU A 119 5.60 12.88 6.59
C LEU A 119 6.35 12.24 5.41
N PRO A 120 6.89 11.02 5.59
CA PRO A 120 7.45 10.25 4.49
C PRO A 120 6.37 9.84 3.50
N VAL A 121 6.78 9.65 2.25
CA VAL A 121 5.91 9.31 1.13
C VAL A 121 6.34 8.00 0.50
N THR A 122 5.37 7.10 0.31
CA THR A 122 5.50 5.91 -0.52
C THR A 122 4.84 6.16 -1.89
N PHE A 123 5.59 5.98 -2.97
CA PHE A 123 5.00 5.89 -4.30
C PHE A 123 4.46 4.48 -4.51
N HIS A 124 3.16 4.36 -4.74
CA HIS A 124 2.48 3.07 -4.82
C HIS A 124 2.68 2.35 -6.16
N ARG A 125 1.92 1.29 -6.40
CA ARG A 125 2.01 0.42 -7.59
C ARG A 125 1.69 1.08 -8.93
N ALA A 126 1.43 2.38 -9.00
CA ALA A 126 1.53 3.12 -10.26
C ALA A 126 2.89 2.91 -10.93
N PHE A 127 3.94 2.67 -10.13
CA PHE A 127 5.25 2.26 -10.59
C PHE A 127 5.23 1.00 -11.48
N ASP A 128 4.36 0.06 -11.16
CA ASP A 128 4.28 -1.22 -11.90
C ASP A 128 3.69 -1.08 -13.30
N VAL A 129 3.08 0.06 -13.63
CA VAL A 129 2.59 0.39 -14.97
C VAL A 129 3.34 1.56 -15.60
N ALA A 130 4.46 1.99 -15.00
CA ALA A 130 5.36 2.95 -15.61
C ALA A 130 6.09 2.34 -16.81
N ARG A 131 6.34 3.16 -17.85
CA ARG A 131 6.93 2.72 -19.11
C ARG A 131 8.36 2.18 -18.96
N ASP A 132 9.19 2.86 -18.16
CA ASP A 132 10.58 2.50 -17.88
C ASP A 132 10.83 2.49 -16.38
N PRO A 133 10.98 1.30 -15.75
CA PRO A 133 11.18 1.21 -14.30
C PRO A 133 12.49 1.81 -13.82
N TYR A 134 13.50 1.88 -14.67
CA TYR A 134 14.80 2.44 -14.28
C TYR A 134 14.76 3.97 -14.27
N GLN A 135 14.15 4.56 -15.29
CA GLN A 135 13.94 6.00 -15.32
C GLN A 135 12.97 6.42 -14.19
N ALA A 136 11.88 5.68 -13.99
CA ALA A 136 10.92 5.92 -12.92
C ALA A 136 11.59 5.89 -11.52
N LEU A 137 12.51 4.96 -11.28
CA LEU A 137 13.27 4.90 -10.03
C LEU A 137 14.11 6.17 -9.80
N GLU A 138 14.86 6.62 -10.81
CA GLU A 138 15.68 7.83 -10.72
C GLU A 138 14.81 9.09 -10.56
N ASP A 139 13.68 9.17 -11.24
CA ASP A 139 12.72 10.27 -11.10
C ASP A 139 12.18 10.35 -9.66
N LEU A 140 11.80 9.21 -9.08
CA LEU A 140 11.32 9.14 -7.69
C LEU A 140 12.41 9.55 -6.68
N ILE A 141 13.65 9.14 -6.90
CA ILE A 141 14.79 9.58 -6.09
C ILE A 141 14.98 11.10 -6.20
N ALA A 142 14.91 11.63 -7.42
CA ALA A 142 15.12 13.06 -7.68
C ALA A 142 14.00 13.96 -7.11
N VAL A 143 12.78 13.45 -6.96
CA VAL A 143 11.69 14.19 -6.30
C VAL A 143 11.65 14.00 -4.80
N GLY A 144 12.47 13.09 -4.25
CA GLY A 144 12.58 12.85 -2.82
C GLY A 144 11.50 11.95 -2.24
N ALA A 145 10.99 10.98 -3.01
CA ALA A 145 10.16 9.91 -2.46
C ALA A 145 10.97 9.05 -1.50
N ASP A 146 10.36 8.63 -0.39
CA ASP A 146 11.05 7.84 0.63
C ASP A 146 11.02 6.35 0.32
N ARG A 147 9.94 5.88 -0.35
CA ARG A 147 9.71 4.48 -0.73
C ARG A 147 9.07 4.36 -2.10
N VAL A 148 9.28 3.22 -2.74
CA VAL A 148 8.51 2.75 -3.88
C VAL A 148 8.00 1.33 -3.61
N LEU A 149 6.69 1.15 -3.75
CA LEU A 149 6.02 -0.16 -3.66
C LEU A 149 5.90 -0.75 -5.07
N THR A 150 6.40 -1.98 -5.25
CA THR A 150 6.40 -2.64 -6.57
C THR A 150 6.29 -4.16 -6.45
N THR A 151 5.72 -4.79 -7.47
CA THR A 151 5.82 -6.23 -7.73
C THR A 151 6.83 -6.56 -8.85
N GLY A 152 7.62 -5.54 -9.28
CA GLY A 152 8.57 -5.69 -10.38
C GLY A 152 7.89 -5.63 -11.75
N GLN A 153 6.85 -4.80 -11.90
CA GLN A 153 6.05 -4.65 -13.14
C GLN A 153 5.38 -5.96 -13.63
N GLU A 154 5.20 -6.91 -12.74
CA GLU A 154 4.57 -8.21 -13.02
C GLU A 154 3.33 -8.42 -12.15
N ALA A 155 2.54 -9.45 -12.48
CA ALA A 155 1.33 -9.78 -11.75
C ALA A 155 1.62 -10.18 -10.29
N SER A 156 2.80 -10.74 -10.03
CA SER A 156 3.26 -11.12 -8.70
C SER A 156 4.73 -10.76 -8.49
N VAL A 157 5.12 -10.54 -7.24
CA VAL A 157 6.52 -10.28 -6.88
C VAL A 157 7.46 -11.45 -7.22
N ILE A 158 6.94 -12.67 -7.34
CA ILE A 158 7.74 -13.85 -7.71
C ILE A 158 8.10 -13.81 -9.20
N GLU A 159 7.20 -13.32 -10.04
CA GLU A 159 7.45 -13.13 -11.48
C GLU A 159 8.39 -11.93 -11.72
N GLY A 160 8.20 -10.83 -10.96
CA GLY A 160 9.03 -9.63 -11.05
C GLY A 160 10.31 -9.65 -10.20
N LEU A 161 10.72 -10.80 -9.66
CA LEU A 161 11.78 -10.91 -8.67
C LEU A 161 13.12 -10.32 -9.13
N ASP A 162 13.49 -10.59 -10.40
CA ASP A 162 14.75 -10.14 -10.96
C ASP A 162 14.78 -8.59 -11.11
N LEU A 163 13.67 -8.01 -11.55
CA LEU A 163 13.56 -6.54 -11.64
C LEU A 163 13.58 -5.91 -10.24
N VAL A 164 12.87 -6.47 -9.25
CA VAL A 164 12.91 -5.96 -7.87
C VAL A 164 14.32 -5.99 -7.31
N ALA A 165 15.06 -7.09 -7.51
CA ALA A 165 16.45 -7.21 -7.07
C ALA A 165 17.35 -6.13 -7.72
N GLU A 166 17.19 -5.91 -9.02
CA GLU A 166 17.93 -4.88 -9.75
C GLU A 166 17.56 -3.46 -9.28
N LEU A 167 16.27 -3.20 -9.01
CA LEU A 167 15.83 -1.92 -8.45
C LEU A 167 16.43 -1.65 -7.06
N VAL A 168 16.45 -2.65 -6.17
CA VAL A 168 17.10 -2.54 -4.86
C VAL A 168 18.58 -2.22 -5.02
N ARG A 169 19.27 -2.91 -5.93
CA ARG A 169 20.69 -2.67 -6.20
C ARG A 169 20.93 -1.24 -6.74
N ARG A 170 20.12 -0.77 -7.68
CA ARG A 170 20.22 0.58 -8.27
C ARG A 170 19.84 1.67 -7.27
N ALA A 171 18.83 1.42 -6.45
CA ALA A 171 18.44 2.36 -5.41
C ALA A 171 19.61 2.72 -4.48
N ALA A 172 20.49 1.75 -4.18
CA ALA A 172 21.72 1.96 -3.39
C ALA A 172 21.47 2.74 -2.08
N GLY A 173 20.31 2.52 -1.46
CA GLY A 173 19.90 3.20 -0.22
C GLY A 173 19.38 4.64 -0.40
N ARG A 174 19.25 5.15 -1.62
CA ARG A 174 18.71 6.49 -1.91
C ARG A 174 17.19 6.56 -1.77
N ILE A 175 16.52 5.44 -1.97
CA ILE A 175 15.09 5.22 -1.80
C ILE A 175 14.88 3.77 -1.33
N ILE A 176 13.85 3.52 -0.54
CA ILE A 176 13.48 2.17 -0.14
C ILE A 176 12.64 1.52 -1.24
N VAL A 177 13.12 0.39 -1.78
CA VAL A 177 12.30 -0.46 -2.68
C VAL A 177 11.61 -1.49 -1.81
N MET A 178 10.28 -1.45 -1.79
CA MET A 178 9.42 -2.30 -0.95
C MET A 178 8.67 -3.28 -1.83
N PRO A 179 9.04 -4.58 -1.86
CA PRO A 179 8.30 -5.61 -2.58
C PRO A 179 6.90 -5.81 -2.03
N GLY A 180 5.89 -5.91 -2.92
CA GLY A 180 4.49 -6.10 -2.57
C GLY A 180 3.97 -7.50 -2.83
N GLY A 181 3.03 -7.97 -1.99
CA GLY A 181 2.26 -9.19 -2.24
C GLY A 181 2.94 -10.53 -1.96
N ALA A 182 4.07 -10.53 -1.24
CA ALA A 182 4.71 -11.78 -0.84
C ALA A 182 3.88 -12.49 0.24
N SER A 183 3.57 -13.78 0.02
CA SER A 183 2.92 -14.65 1.01
C SER A 183 3.90 -15.13 2.08
N GLU A 184 3.39 -15.75 3.15
CA GLU A 184 4.19 -16.36 4.20
C GLU A 184 5.22 -17.39 3.68
N ARG A 185 4.90 -18.08 2.57
CA ARG A 185 5.78 -19.08 1.95
C ARG A 185 6.83 -18.47 1.03
N GLN A 186 6.63 -17.25 0.60
CA GLN A 186 7.44 -16.59 -0.43
C GLN A 186 8.37 -15.53 0.16
N ILE A 187 8.02 -14.92 1.28
CA ILE A 187 8.72 -13.73 1.81
C ILE A 187 10.21 -13.98 2.06
N GLY A 188 10.58 -15.12 2.63
CA GLY A 188 11.98 -15.49 2.83
C GLY A 188 12.76 -15.60 1.52
N ARG A 189 12.14 -16.18 0.46
CA ARG A 189 12.73 -16.23 -0.89
C ARG A 189 12.89 -14.83 -1.49
N VAL A 190 11.86 -13.99 -1.38
CA VAL A 190 11.90 -12.62 -1.90
C VAL A 190 13.02 -11.83 -1.19
N ARG A 191 13.09 -11.91 0.14
CA ARG A 191 14.16 -11.26 0.91
C ARG A 191 15.55 -11.72 0.47
N ALA A 192 15.76 -13.03 0.39
CA ALA A 192 17.07 -13.60 0.02
C ALA A 192 17.51 -13.19 -1.40
N ALA A 193 16.57 -13.11 -2.34
CA ALA A 193 16.86 -12.77 -3.72
C ALA A 193 17.06 -11.25 -3.94
N THR A 194 16.31 -10.41 -3.23
CA THR A 194 16.28 -8.95 -3.48
C THR A 194 17.12 -8.14 -2.50
N GLY A 195 17.35 -8.66 -1.30
CA GLY A 195 17.96 -7.89 -0.20
C GLY A 195 17.05 -6.80 0.37
N ALA A 196 15.77 -6.75 0.00
CA ALA A 196 14.82 -5.79 0.55
C ALA A 196 14.63 -5.97 2.06
N MET A 197 14.38 -4.86 2.76
CA MET A 197 14.23 -4.84 4.22
C MET A 197 12.85 -4.34 4.68
N GLU A 198 12.01 -3.84 3.76
CA GLU A 198 10.61 -3.52 4.01
C GLU A 198 9.74 -4.31 3.04
N PHE A 199 8.62 -4.85 3.51
CA PHE A 199 7.72 -5.69 2.72
C PHE A 199 6.29 -5.24 2.92
N HIS A 200 5.57 -5.11 1.82
CA HIS A 200 4.13 -4.83 1.80
C HIS A 200 3.37 -6.14 1.57
N VAL A 201 2.50 -6.50 2.51
CA VAL A 201 1.80 -7.78 2.50
C VAL A 201 0.30 -7.63 2.66
N LEU A 202 -0.44 -8.61 2.16
CA LEU A 202 -1.87 -8.76 2.38
C LEU A 202 -2.14 -10.23 2.75
N SER A 203 -2.76 -10.44 3.90
CA SER A 203 -3.17 -11.78 4.31
C SER A 203 -4.45 -11.71 5.11
N THR A 204 -5.53 -12.14 4.52
CA THR A 204 -6.89 -12.06 5.06
C THR A 204 -7.44 -13.43 5.41
N ARG A 205 -8.47 -13.42 6.25
CA ARG A 205 -9.37 -14.55 6.48
C ARG A 205 -10.81 -14.09 6.29
N THR A 206 -11.67 -14.99 5.87
CA THR A 206 -13.11 -14.74 5.77
C THR A 206 -13.74 -14.78 7.16
N VAL A 207 -14.62 -13.84 7.43
CA VAL A 207 -15.49 -13.81 8.60
C VAL A 207 -16.94 -13.70 8.16
N GLU A 208 -17.79 -14.49 8.80
CA GLU A 208 -19.23 -14.47 8.57
C GLU A 208 -19.87 -13.17 9.07
N SER A 209 -20.91 -12.73 8.38
CA SER A 209 -21.73 -11.61 8.82
C SER A 209 -22.49 -11.96 10.11
N ALA A 210 -22.66 -10.99 11.01
CA ALA A 210 -23.53 -11.08 12.15
C ALA A 210 -25.04 -11.07 11.77
N MET A 211 -25.38 -10.76 10.52
CA MET A 211 -26.77 -10.75 10.06
C MET A 211 -27.35 -12.17 10.04
N ARG A 212 -28.47 -12.35 10.74
CA ARG A 212 -29.20 -13.63 10.78
C ARG A 212 -30.17 -13.80 9.60
N PHE A 213 -30.84 -12.70 9.22
CA PHE A 213 -31.67 -12.69 8.02
C PHE A 213 -30.79 -12.47 6.80
N ARG A 214 -30.94 -13.29 5.76
CA ARG A 214 -30.20 -13.23 4.50
C ARG A 214 -31.16 -13.25 3.33
N ASN A 215 -31.08 -12.23 2.46
CA ASN A 215 -31.79 -12.20 1.20
C ASN A 215 -30.81 -12.54 0.06
N GLU A 216 -30.76 -13.81 -0.29
CA GLU A 216 -29.82 -14.33 -1.31
C GLU A 216 -30.16 -13.91 -2.75
N ARG A 217 -31.26 -13.20 -2.95
CA ARG A 217 -31.68 -12.71 -4.28
C ARG A 217 -31.15 -11.32 -4.61
N VAL A 218 -30.52 -10.63 -3.66
CA VAL A 218 -30.07 -9.25 -3.80
C VAL A 218 -28.57 -9.16 -3.55
N PHE A 219 -27.87 -8.51 -4.48
CA PHE A 219 -26.46 -8.15 -4.36
C PHE A 219 -26.35 -6.63 -4.40
N MET A 220 -25.63 -6.03 -3.44
CA MET A 220 -25.42 -4.59 -3.38
C MET A 220 -24.32 -4.14 -4.34
N GLY A 221 -23.33 -5.01 -4.64
CA GLY A 221 -22.29 -4.73 -5.65
C GLY A 221 -22.85 -4.81 -7.08
N GLY A 222 -22.31 -3.98 -7.98
CA GLY A 222 -22.67 -3.97 -9.41
C GLY A 222 -22.02 -5.12 -10.18
N THR A 223 -20.96 -4.80 -10.95
CA THR A 223 -20.22 -5.78 -11.76
C THR A 223 -19.45 -6.79 -10.89
N LEU A 224 -18.82 -6.31 -9.82
CA LEU A 224 -18.19 -7.15 -8.81
C LEU A 224 -19.27 -7.62 -7.81
N ARG A 225 -19.34 -8.92 -7.59
CA ARG A 225 -20.32 -9.53 -6.69
C ARG A 225 -19.63 -10.29 -5.58
N PRO A 226 -18.99 -9.57 -4.61
CA PRO A 226 -18.46 -10.24 -3.44
C PRO A 226 -19.60 -10.88 -2.63
N PRO A 227 -19.32 -11.91 -1.82
CA PRO A 227 -20.29 -12.48 -0.92
C PRO A 227 -20.85 -11.42 0.03
N GLU A 228 -22.17 -11.25 0.07
CA GLU A 228 -22.84 -10.22 0.90
C GLU A 228 -22.72 -10.50 2.41
N TYR A 229 -22.52 -11.75 2.79
CA TYR A 229 -22.55 -12.20 4.19
C TYR A 229 -21.21 -12.67 4.71
N GLU A 230 -20.12 -12.32 4.00
CA GLU A 230 -18.76 -12.61 4.39
C GLU A 230 -17.91 -11.33 4.27
N ARG A 231 -16.91 -11.20 5.13
CA ARG A 231 -15.91 -10.12 5.03
C ARG A 231 -14.52 -10.70 5.10
N GLN A 232 -13.60 -10.08 4.37
CA GLN A 232 -12.20 -10.34 4.51
C GLN A 232 -11.64 -9.45 5.63
N VAL A 233 -10.95 -10.06 6.58
CA VAL A 233 -10.24 -9.34 7.65
C VAL A 233 -8.83 -9.90 7.75
N ILE A 234 -7.89 -9.11 8.24
CA ILE A 234 -6.51 -9.58 8.41
C ILE A 234 -6.47 -10.77 9.38
N ASP A 235 -5.69 -11.80 9.00
CA ASP A 235 -5.35 -12.91 9.90
C ASP A 235 -4.06 -12.59 10.69
N PRO A 236 -4.15 -12.26 11.97
CA PRO A 236 -2.97 -11.93 12.76
C PRO A 236 -1.99 -13.12 12.91
N ALA A 237 -2.48 -14.36 12.78
CA ALA A 237 -1.61 -15.53 12.79
C ALA A 237 -0.78 -15.62 11.51
N ALA A 238 -1.37 -15.28 10.36
CA ALA A 238 -0.63 -15.22 9.09
C ALA A 238 0.43 -14.10 9.12
N ILE A 239 0.14 -12.94 9.69
CA ILE A 239 1.13 -11.86 9.85
C ILE A 239 2.32 -12.34 10.71
N ARG A 240 2.08 -13.03 11.83
CA ARG A 240 3.17 -13.62 12.62
C ARG A 240 4.03 -14.61 11.82
N ARG A 241 3.40 -15.46 11.00
CA ARG A 241 4.15 -16.41 10.14
C ARG A 241 4.94 -15.70 9.05
N ILE A 242 4.39 -14.67 8.44
CA ILE A 242 5.08 -13.82 7.45
C ILE A 242 6.31 -13.19 8.10
N ARG A 243 6.16 -12.57 9.27
CA ARG A 243 7.28 -11.97 10.01
C ARG A 243 8.37 -13.00 10.31
N ALA A 244 8.00 -14.17 10.79
CA ALA A 244 8.96 -15.25 11.08
C ALA A 244 9.70 -15.72 9.81
N GLY A 245 9.02 -15.80 8.67
CA GLY A 245 9.62 -16.18 7.39
C GLY A 245 10.50 -15.11 6.77
N ALA A 246 10.35 -13.84 7.18
CA ALA A 246 11.14 -12.70 6.74
C ALA A 246 12.43 -12.50 7.56
N GLY A 247 12.49 -13.00 8.79
CA GLY A 247 13.67 -12.95 9.68
C GLY A 247 14.72 -13.95 9.27
#